data_fc5b65ced5fea32207e1e688fdf7b617
#
_entry.id   fc5b65ced5fea32207e1e688fdf7b617
#
_cell.length_a   1.000
_cell.length_b   1.000
_cell.length_c   1.000
_cell.angle_alpha   90.00
_cell.angle_beta   90.00
_cell.angle_gamma   90.00
#
_symmetry.space_group_name_H-M   'P 1'
#
loop_
_entity.id
_entity.type
_entity.pdbx_description
1 polymer ?
#
loop_
_entity_poly.entity_id
_entity_poly.type
_entity_poly.pdbx_seq_one_letter_code
_entity_poly.pdbx_strand_id
1 'polypeptide(L)'
;MTETRPSVLIVGGDGFIGKSLTRKLQTAGWSVYATTRRPELVCPTRPFLDLLRPELNVGANTLGNVSHAIICGGITSIATCEKDPIGTRFINVEGVTHLARVIMESGINLTFLSSSAVFGESSESPLPLDRPAPNCEYGLQKFATEQNLTALGKPLKVIRLTKIVNPNNSIFSKWIINLKSGSKIFAFDNVLVAPISIDYCNSFIEGLLLSNQTGIFHAAPTRALTYYDIANYITLKLGLDTNMVRPIKNGQNGAYATNGGHLGGVQNDAVMPPQPCPKEAIDNLLYGYDESHL
;
A
#
# COMPACT_ATOMS: atom_id res chain seq x y z
N MET A 1 21.93 -18.28 21.40
CA MET A 1 22.21 -18.08 19.97
C MET A 1 21.12 -17.19 19.45
N THR A 2 21.40 -15.95 19.11
CA THR A 2 20.44 -15.06 18.45
C THR A 2 20.24 -15.62 17.04
N GLU A 3 19.07 -16.21 16.77
CA GLU A 3 18.69 -16.57 15.40
C GLU A 3 18.81 -15.32 14.54
N THR A 4 19.76 -15.32 13.61
CA THR A 4 19.88 -14.27 12.61
C THR A 4 18.62 -14.30 11.76
N ARG A 5 17.80 -13.25 11.82
CA ARG A 5 16.61 -13.16 10.96
C ARG A 5 17.03 -13.24 9.49
N PRO A 6 16.21 -13.87 8.64
CA PRO A 6 16.50 -14.01 7.22
C PRO A 6 16.61 -12.66 6.54
N SER A 7 17.22 -12.62 5.36
CA SER A 7 17.38 -11.40 4.58
C SER A 7 16.20 -11.19 3.63
N VAL A 8 15.89 -9.91 3.34
CA VAL A 8 14.76 -9.51 2.52
C VAL A 8 15.16 -8.45 1.49
N LEU A 9 14.65 -8.62 0.26
CA LEU A 9 14.74 -7.63 -0.82
C LEU A 9 13.43 -6.83 -0.89
N ILE A 10 13.51 -5.51 -0.74
CA ILE A 10 12.38 -4.59 -0.92
C ILE A 10 12.54 -3.88 -2.27
N VAL A 11 11.69 -4.22 -3.22
CA VAL A 11 11.62 -3.55 -4.52
C VAL A 11 10.77 -2.27 -4.38
N GLY A 12 11.35 -1.13 -4.72
CA GLY A 12 10.72 0.18 -4.52
C GLY A 12 11.02 0.79 -3.15
N GLY A 13 12.24 0.62 -2.65
CA GLY A 13 12.70 1.14 -1.36
C GLY A 13 12.63 2.66 -1.21
N ASP A 14 12.53 3.43 -2.30
CA ASP A 14 12.36 4.89 -2.27
C ASP A 14 10.91 5.33 -2.07
N GLY A 15 9.94 4.42 -2.25
CA GLY A 15 8.51 4.68 -2.09
C GLY A 15 8.09 4.85 -0.62
N PHE A 16 6.88 5.33 -0.40
CA PHE A 16 6.34 5.56 0.94
C PHE A 16 6.34 4.29 1.79
N ILE A 17 5.75 3.19 1.25
CA ILE A 17 5.73 1.89 1.94
C ILE A 17 7.15 1.34 2.06
N GLY A 18 7.92 1.32 0.95
CA GLY A 18 9.26 0.73 0.93
C GLY A 18 10.23 1.34 1.94
N LYS A 19 10.24 2.68 2.08
CA LYS A 19 11.05 3.38 3.09
C LYS A 19 10.66 3.01 4.51
N SER A 20 9.36 3.02 4.80
CA SER A 20 8.85 2.72 6.13
C SER A 20 9.11 1.26 6.51
N LEU A 21 8.84 0.34 5.59
CA LEU A 21 9.07 -1.09 5.77
C LEU A 21 10.57 -1.42 5.94
N THR A 22 11.45 -0.77 5.16
CA THR A 22 12.90 -0.91 5.32
C THR A 22 13.32 -0.60 6.75
N ARG A 23 12.90 0.55 7.29
CA ARG A 23 13.22 0.96 8.66
C ARG A 23 12.65 -0.04 9.68
N LYS A 24 11.39 -0.42 9.54
CA LYS A 24 10.72 -1.38 10.42
C LYS A 24 11.48 -2.70 10.49
N LEU A 25 11.79 -3.30 9.34
CA LEU A 25 12.47 -4.60 9.29
C LEU A 25 13.91 -4.53 9.79
N GLN A 26 14.64 -3.45 9.49
CA GLN A 26 15.98 -3.22 10.04
C GLN A 26 15.96 -3.14 11.57
N THR A 27 15.02 -2.36 12.14
CA THR A 27 14.84 -2.28 13.60
C THR A 27 14.48 -3.64 14.21
N ALA A 28 13.74 -4.49 13.47
CA ALA A 28 13.41 -5.84 13.88
C ALA A 28 14.56 -6.86 13.64
N GLY A 29 15.75 -6.42 13.20
CA GLY A 29 16.94 -7.27 13.04
C GLY A 29 17.03 -8.03 11.71
N TRP A 30 16.22 -7.67 10.69
CA TRP A 30 16.35 -8.24 9.36
C TRP A 30 17.55 -7.66 8.60
N SER A 31 18.19 -8.48 7.76
CA SER A 31 19.13 -7.98 6.74
C SER A 31 18.32 -7.49 5.54
N VAL A 32 18.28 -6.16 5.33
CA VAL A 32 17.40 -5.56 4.33
C VAL A 32 18.18 -5.00 3.14
N TYR A 33 17.81 -5.43 1.95
CA TYR A 33 18.21 -4.84 0.67
C TYR A 33 17.02 -4.06 0.10
N ALA A 34 17.17 -2.75 -0.15
CA ALA A 34 16.07 -1.90 -0.62
C ALA A 34 16.44 -1.22 -1.94
N THR A 35 15.79 -1.58 -3.04
CA THR A 35 16.16 -1.06 -4.36
C THR A 35 15.91 0.43 -4.50
N THR A 36 16.72 1.10 -5.33
CA THR A 36 16.60 2.52 -5.65
C THR A 36 16.69 2.74 -7.16
N ARG A 37 16.00 3.79 -7.65
CA ARG A 37 16.20 4.33 -9.01
C ARG A 37 17.12 5.54 -9.04
N ARG A 38 17.68 5.92 -7.91
CA ARG A 38 18.57 7.06 -7.76
C ARG A 38 20.01 6.58 -7.82
N PRO A 39 20.74 6.83 -8.92
CA PRO A 39 22.12 6.35 -9.09
C PRO A 39 23.05 6.77 -7.95
N GLU A 40 22.84 7.98 -7.42
CA GLU A 40 23.62 8.55 -6.32
C GLU A 40 23.42 7.85 -4.96
N LEU A 41 22.36 7.03 -4.83
CA LEU A 41 22.06 6.27 -3.60
C LEU A 41 22.44 4.79 -3.69
N VAL A 42 23.01 4.37 -4.81
CA VAL A 42 23.37 2.96 -5.02
C VAL A 42 24.52 2.57 -4.09
N CYS A 43 24.32 1.47 -3.35
CA CYS A 43 25.33 0.87 -2.49
C CYS A 43 25.00 -0.63 -2.32
N PRO A 44 25.85 -1.43 -1.65
CA PRO A 44 25.62 -2.88 -1.50
C PRO A 44 24.26 -3.28 -0.95
N THR A 45 23.66 -2.47 -0.05
CA THR A 45 22.31 -2.72 0.50
C THR A 45 21.21 -1.96 -0.23
N ARG A 46 21.56 -1.15 -1.23
CA ARG A 46 20.62 -0.39 -2.06
C ARG A 46 20.94 -0.57 -3.54
N PRO A 47 20.67 -1.74 -4.12
CA PRO A 47 20.93 -1.99 -5.54
C PRO A 47 20.02 -1.13 -6.43
N PHE A 48 20.54 -0.74 -7.62
CA PHE A 48 19.75 -0.06 -8.63
C PHE A 48 18.73 -1.02 -9.25
N LEU A 49 17.50 -0.57 -9.41
CA LEU A 49 16.46 -1.29 -10.13
C LEU A 49 15.46 -0.32 -10.76
N ASP A 50 15.25 -0.45 -12.06
CA ASP A 50 14.16 0.21 -12.81
C ASP A 50 13.22 -0.85 -13.38
N LEU A 51 11.92 -0.78 -13.04
CA LEU A 51 10.90 -1.70 -13.53
C LEU A 51 10.62 -1.56 -15.05
N LEU A 52 11.05 -0.47 -15.70
CA LEU A 52 11.05 -0.38 -17.15
C LEU A 52 12.10 -1.29 -17.81
N ARG A 53 13.17 -1.57 -17.10
CA ARG A 53 14.26 -2.45 -17.51
C ARG A 53 14.68 -3.27 -16.29
N PRO A 54 13.86 -4.26 -15.90
CA PRO A 54 13.98 -4.94 -14.61
C PRO A 54 15.15 -5.94 -14.57
N GLU A 55 16.31 -5.54 -15.10
CA GLU A 55 17.54 -6.28 -14.93
C GLU A 55 18.01 -6.11 -13.49
N LEU A 56 17.91 -7.20 -12.73
CA LEU A 56 18.35 -7.20 -11.34
C LEU A 56 19.89 -7.29 -11.32
N ASN A 57 20.55 -6.16 -11.43
CA ASN A 57 22.01 -6.04 -11.22
C ASN A 57 22.36 -6.15 -9.72
N VAL A 58 21.72 -7.11 -9.05
CA VAL A 58 22.11 -7.52 -7.72
C VAL A 58 23.09 -8.66 -7.95
N GLY A 59 24.34 -8.49 -7.58
CA GLY A 59 25.33 -9.54 -7.77
C GLY A 59 24.81 -10.88 -7.24
N ALA A 60 25.14 -11.98 -7.91
CA ALA A 60 24.68 -13.33 -7.56
C ALA A 60 24.89 -13.64 -6.07
N ASN A 61 25.92 -13.06 -5.43
CA ASN A 61 26.19 -13.17 -4.00
C ASN A 61 25.14 -12.48 -3.12
N THR A 62 24.45 -11.45 -3.60
CA THR A 62 23.41 -10.74 -2.84
C THR A 62 22.08 -11.49 -2.90
N LEU A 63 21.69 -11.98 -4.08
CA LEU A 63 20.47 -12.80 -4.24
C LEU A 63 20.61 -14.16 -3.54
N GLY A 64 21.79 -14.76 -3.53
CA GLY A 64 22.03 -16.05 -2.87
C GLY A 64 21.80 -16.05 -1.36
N ASN A 65 21.74 -14.86 -0.74
CA ASN A 65 21.47 -14.70 0.70
C ASN A 65 20.05 -14.20 0.99
N VAL A 66 19.24 -13.85 -0.03
CA VAL A 66 17.89 -13.34 0.14
C VAL A 66 16.88 -14.48 0.19
N SER A 67 16.12 -14.57 1.27
CA SER A 67 15.06 -15.58 1.43
C SER A 67 13.67 -15.07 1.04
N HIS A 68 13.44 -13.76 1.09
CA HIS A 68 12.17 -13.12 0.81
C HIS A 68 12.35 -11.89 -0.07
N ALA A 69 11.42 -11.66 -0.97
CA ALA A 69 11.33 -10.42 -1.73
C ALA A 69 9.93 -9.82 -1.64
N ILE A 70 9.85 -8.50 -1.54
CA ILE A 70 8.59 -7.76 -1.46
C ILE A 70 8.57 -6.74 -2.58
N ILE A 71 7.58 -6.82 -3.47
CA ILE A 71 7.39 -5.83 -4.54
C ILE A 71 6.40 -4.78 -4.07
N CYS A 72 6.95 -3.61 -3.66
CA CYS A 72 6.23 -2.39 -3.31
C CYS A 72 6.24 -1.36 -4.45
N GLY A 73 7.14 -1.55 -5.43
CA GLY A 73 7.34 -0.61 -6.54
C GLY A 73 6.20 -0.64 -7.55
N GLY A 74 6.01 0.49 -8.21
CA GLY A 74 5.02 0.68 -9.27
C GLY A 74 4.43 2.09 -9.26
N ILE A 75 3.65 2.42 -10.30
CA ILE A 75 2.88 3.65 -10.40
C ILE A 75 1.51 3.41 -9.76
N THR A 76 1.23 4.11 -8.66
CA THR A 76 0.03 3.90 -7.84
C THR A 76 -1.01 5.03 -7.96
N SER A 77 -0.70 6.09 -8.73
CA SER A 77 -1.63 7.18 -9.01
C SER A 77 -2.65 6.73 -10.05
N ILE A 78 -3.92 6.62 -9.65
CA ILE A 78 -5.03 6.29 -10.56
C ILE A 78 -5.05 7.28 -11.74
N ALA A 79 -4.96 8.58 -11.46
CA ALA A 79 -4.95 9.60 -12.51
C ALA A 79 -3.78 9.45 -13.50
N THR A 80 -2.61 8.99 -13.03
CA THR A 80 -1.46 8.73 -13.91
C THR A 80 -1.69 7.49 -14.76
N CYS A 81 -2.27 6.43 -14.19
CA CYS A 81 -2.60 5.22 -14.94
C CYS A 81 -3.66 5.48 -16.00
N GLU A 82 -4.71 6.24 -15.68
CA GLU A 82 -5.74 6.64 -16.65
C GLU A 82 -5.18 7.51 -17.79
N LYS A 83 -4.25 8.41 -17.47
CA LYS A 83 -3.63 9.30 -18.47
C LYS A 83 -2.69 8.57 -19.42
N ASP A 84 -1.94 7.60 -18.92
CA ASP A 84 -0.98 6.79 -19.69
C ASP A 84 -1.10 5.31 -19.35
N PRO A 85 -2.18 4.64 -19.82
CA PRO A 85 -2.42 3.23 -19.51
C PRO A 85 -1.34 2.32 -20.09
N ILE A 86 -0.80 2.63 -21.27
CA ILE A 86 0.23 1.82 -21.92
C ILE A 86 1.56 1.91 -21.19
N GLY A 87 2.07 3.12 -20.97
CA GLY A 87 3.36 3.33 -20.30
C GLY A 87 3.35 2.81 -18.85
N THR A 88 2.25 3.03 -18.11
CA THR A 88 2.13 2.52 -16.76
C THR A 88 1.99 1.01 -16.70
N ARG A 89 1.36 0.37 -17.71
CA ARG A 89 1.26 -1.08 -17.84
C ARG A 89 2.63 -1.73 -18.01
N PHE A 90 3.53 -1.15 -18.82
CA PHE A 90 4.89 -1.65 -18.97
C PHE A 90 5.62 -1.73 -17.63
N ILE A 91 5.39 -0.78 -16.72
CA ILE A 91 5.99 -0.77 -15.38
C ILE A 91 5.25 -1.72 -14.45
N ASN A 92 3.91 -1.55 -14.32
CA ASN A 92 3.11 -2.19 -13.28
C ASN A 92 2.82 -3.66 -13.57
N VAL A 93 2.76 -4.07 -14.82
CA VAL A 93 2.44 -5.43 -15.23
C VAL A 93 3.67 -6.14 -15.78
N GLU A 94 4.22 -5.65 -16.91
CA GLU A 94 5.27 -6.36 -17.63
C GLU A 94 6.57 -6.40 -16.80
N GLY A 95 7.02 -5.24 -16.32
CA GLY A 95 8.24 -5.12 -15.52
C GLY A 95 8.16 -5.88 -14.21
N VAL A 96 7.01 -5.75 -13.50
CA VAL A 96 6.78 -6.51 -12.25
C VAL A 96 6.76 -8.01 -12.51
N THR A 97 6.05 -8.47 -13.56
CA THR A 97 5.95 -9.90 -13.90
C THR A 97 7.33 -10.48 -14.25
N HIS A 98 8.11 -9.76 -15.06
CA HIS A 98 9.46 -10.20 -15.43
C HIS A 98 10.36 -10.32 -14.19
N LEU A 99 10.41 -9.29 -13.35
CA LEU A 99 11.20 -9.30 -12.13
C LEU A 99 10.77 -10.42 -11.17
N ALA A 100 9.46 -10.60 -10.99
CA ALA A 100 8.90 -11.64 -10.13
C ALA A 100 9.33 -13.04 -10.58
N ARG A 101 9.33 -13.29 -11.90
CA ARG A 101 9.81 -14.57 -12.46
C ARG A 101 11.26 -14.83 -12.08
N VAL A 102 12.15 -13.86 -12.28
CA VAL A 102 13.58 -13.99 -11.91
C VAL A 102 13.75 -14.27 -10.42
N ILE A 103 13.01 -13.55 -9.57
CA ILE A 103 13.04 -13.73 -8.11
C ILE A 103 12.59 -15.14 -7.73
N MET A 104 11.44 -15.60 -8.26
CA MET A 104 10.87 -16.90 -7.93
C MET A 104 11.71 -18.07 -8.50
N GLU A 105 12.31 -17.90 -9.68
CA GLU A 105 13.22 -18.90 -10.27
C GLU A 105 14.50 -19.05 -9.45
N SER A 106 14.93 -17.99 -8.76
CA SER A 106 16.06 -18.02 -7.80
C SER A 106 15.70 -18.67 -6.45
N GLY A 107 14.47 -19.20 -6.28
CA GLY A 107 14.04 -19.85 -5.03
C GLY A 107 13.65 -18.89 -3.91
N ILE A 108 13.50 -17.59 -4.20
CA ILE A 108 13.15 -16.55 -3.23
C ILE A 108 11.63 -16.48 -3.07
N ASN A 109 11.14 -16.47 -1.81
CA ASN A 109 9.71 -16.31 -1.51
C ASN A 109 9.24 -14.91 -1.88
N LEU A 110 8.17 -14.80 -2.68
CA LEU A 110 7.67 -13.52 -3.18
C LEU A 110 6.41 -13.06 -2.44
N THR A 111 6.43 -11.78 -2.06
CA THR A 111 5.24 -11.03 -1.61
C THR A 111 4.99 -9.87 -2.58
N PHE A 112 3.78 -9.80 -3.12
CA PHE A 112 3.35 -8.72 -4.02
C PHE A 112 2.32 -7.84 -3.33
N LEU A 113 2.54 -6.52 -3.30
CA LEU A 113 1.57 -5.57 -2.79
C LEU A 113 0.58 -5.19 -3.88
N SER A 114 -0.63 -5.66 -3.73
CA SER A 114 -1.79 -5.33 -4.55
C SER A 114 -2.67 -4.27 -3.87
N SER A 115 -3.89 -4.10 -4.30
CA SER A 115 -4.79 -3.02 -3.86
C SER A 115 -6.25 -3.49 -3.83
N SER A 116 -7.06 -2.88 -2.96
CA SER A 116 -8.53 -3.00 -3.00
C SER A 116 -9.15 -2.52 -4.32
N ALA A 117 -8.44 -1.71 -5.11
CA ALA A 117 -8.87 -1.25 -6.43
C ALA A 117 -9.15 -2.38 -7.44
N VAL A 118 -8.69 -3.61 -7.16
CA VAL A 118 -9.02 -4.78 -7.99
C VAL A 118 -10.51 -5.14 -7.95
N PHE A 119 -11.26 -4.66 -6.94
CA PHE A 119 -12.70 -4.92 -6.81
C PHE A 119 -13.58 -3.77 -7.36
N GLY A 120 -12.99 -2.65 -7.73
CA GLY A 120 -13.75 -1.48 -8.20
C GLY A 120 -14.69 -0.91 -7.14
N GLU A 121 -15.88 -0.49 -7.57
CA GLU A 121 -16.94 0.02 -6.70
C GLU A 121 -17.82 -1.12 -6.20
N SER A 122 -17.46 -1.74 -5.09
CA SER A 122 -18.29 -2.72 -4.41
C SER A 122 -18.89 -2.10 -3.16
N SER A 123 -20.20 -2.27 -2.97
CA SER A 123 -20.89 -1.94 -1.71
C SER A 123 -20.65 -3.01 -0.64
N GLU A 124 -20.20 -4.19 -1.05
CA GLU A 124 -19.91 -5.33 -0.20
C GLU A 124 -18.44 -5.30 0.24
N SER A 125 -18.14 -6.05 1.29
CA SER A 125 -16.77 -6.26 1.76
C SER A 125 -16.21 -7.53 1.11
N PRO A 126 -15.61 -7.44 -0.10
CA PRO A 126 -15.19 -8.63 -0.84
C PRO A 126 -14.16 -9.44 -0.06
N LEU A 127 -14.27 -10.75 -0.15
CA LEU A 127 -13.36 -11.73 0.45
C LEU A 127 -12.13 -11.98 -0.44
N PRO A 128 -11.04 -12.56 0.09
CA PRO A 128 -9.82 -12.81 -0.69
C PRO A 128 -10.04 -13.63 -1.96
N LEU A 129 -10.96 -14.58 -1.95
CA LEU A 129 -11.26 -15.46 -3.09
C LEU A 129 -12.38 -14.96 -4.00
N ASP A 130 -13.01 -13.83 -3.66
CA ASP A 130 -14.04 -13.25 -4.52
C ASP A 130 -13.42 -12.76 -5.83
N ARG A 131 -14.22 -12.83 -6.89
CA ARG A 131 -13.79 -12.47 -8.24
C ARG A 131 -13.53 -10.95 -8.33
N PRO A 132 -12.30 -10.51 -8.67
CA PRO A 132 -12.01 -9.11 -8.94
C PRO A 132 -12.82 -8.56 -10.12
N ALA A 133 -13.25 -7.29 -9.98
CA ALA A 133 -14.00 -6.54 -10.97
C ALA A 133 -13.52 -5.07 -11.01
N PRO A 134 -12.26 -4.82 -11.41
CA PRO A 134 -11.69 -3.47 -11.40
C PRO A 134 -12.41 -2.55 -12.38
N ASN A 135 -12.62 -1.29 -11.98
CA ASN A 135 -13.29 -0.25 -12.76
C ASN A 135 -12.39 0.95 -13.08
N CYS A 136 -11.08 0.85 -12.79
CA CYS A 136 -10.08 1.85 -13.13
C CYS A 136 -8.80 1.17 -13.65
N GLU A 137 -8.01 1.89 -14.45
CA GLU A 137 -6.80 1.35 -15.08
C GLU A 137 -5.78 0.83 -14.05
N TYR A 138 -5.58 1.53 -12.94
CA TYR A 138 -4.73 1.05 -11.85
C TYR A 138 -5.18 -0.31 -11.29
N GLY A 139 -6.49 -0.47 -11.05
CA GLY A 139 -7.08 -1.73 -10.60
C GLY A 139 -6.92 -2.85 -11.63
N LEU A 140 -7.14 -2.57 -12.92
CA LEU A 140 -6.92 -3.49 -14.03
C LEU A 140 -5.47 -3.98 -14.08
N GLN A 141 -4.50 -3.07 -13.95
CA GLN A 141 -3.07 -3.41 -13.96
C GLN A 141 -2.68 -4.25 -12.74
N LYS A 142 -3.19 -3.91 -11.54
CA LYS A 142 -2.95 -4.72 -10.33
C LYS A 142 -3.51 -6.13 -10.48
N PHE A 143 -4.74 -6.27 -10.98
CA PHE A 143 -5.36 -7.57 -11.19
C PHE A 143 -4.63 -8.38 -12.26
N ALA A 144 -4.26 -7.78 -13.39
CA ALA A 144 -3.47 -8.45 -14.41
C ALA A 144 -2.13 -8.96 -13.86
N THR A 145 -1.48 -8.19 -13.00
CA THR A 145 -0.24 -8.61 -12.32
C THR A 145 -0.51 -9.80 -11.39
N GLU A 146 -1.56 -9.76 -10.56
CA GLU A 146 -1.93 -10.90 -9.71
C GLU A 146 -2.11 -12.18 -10.54
N GLN A 147 -2.81 -12.10 -11.68
CA GLN A 147 -3.02 -13.24 -12.58
C GLN A 147 -1.71 -13.77 -13.15
N ASN A 148 -0.85 -12.88 -13.67
CA ASN A 148 0.44 -13.27 -14.23
C ASN A 148 1.35 -13.95 -13.19
N LEU A 149 1.40 -13.40 -11.96
CA LEU A 149 2.21 -13.98 -10.89
C LEU A 149 1.69 -15.33 -10.44
N THR A 150 0.37 -15.49 -10.33
CA THR A 150 -0.27 -16.77 -10.00
C THR A 150 0.00 -17.82 -11.08
N ALA A 151 -0.01 -17.44 -12.35
CA ALA A 151 0.29 -18.33 -13.48
C ALA A 151 1.72 -18.87 -13.51
N LEU A 152 2.65 -18.27 -12.74
CA LEU A 152 4.01 -18.79 -12.57
C LEU A 152 4.04 -20.11 -11.76
N GLY A 153 2.95 -20.49 -11.10
CA GLY A 153 2.80 -21.77 -10.40
C GLY A 153 3.73 -21.96 -9.21
N LYS A 154 4.27 -20.88 -8.66
CA LYS A 154 5.18 -20.87 -7.51
C LYS A 154 4.48 -20.32 -6.27
N PRO A 155 4.95 -20.66 -5.05
CA PRO A 155 4.41 -20.06 -3.82
C PRO A 155 4.47 -18.54 -3.85
N LEU A 156 3.32 -17.89 -3.64
CA LEU A 156 3.16 -16.45 -3.74
C LEU A 156 2.30 -15.94 -2.59
N LYS A 157 2.64 -14.77 -2.05
CA LYS A 157 1.79 -13.98 -1.15
C LYS A 157 1.35 -12.72 -1.89
N VAL A 158 0.04 -12.52 -2.04
CA VAL A 158 -0.55 -11.29 -2.57
C VAL A 158 -1.23 -10.56 -1.43
N ILE A 159 -0.84 -9.33 -1.15
CA ILE A 159 -1.48 -8.50 -0.12
C ILE A 159 -2.28 -7.41 -0.81
N ARG A 160 -3.61 -7.47 -0.75
CA ARG A 160 -4.48 -6.38 -1.17
C ARG A 160 -4.64 -5.40 -0.02
N LEU A 161 -4.14 -4.19 -0.24
CA LEU A 161 -4.14 -3.11 0.73
C LEU A 161 -5.31 -2.17 0.48
N THR A 162 -5.95 -1.69 1.53
CA THR A 162 -6.85 -0.55 1.46
C THR A 162 -6.07 0.77 1.48
N LYS A 163 -6.70 1.91 1.74
CA LYS A 163 -6.09 3.24 1.69
C LYS A 163 -5.07 3.44 2.80
N ILE A 164 -3.77 3.41 2.47
CA ILE A 164 -2.72 3.79 3.43
C ILE A 164 -2.68 5.31 3.55
N VAL A 165 -2.76 5.82 4.78
CA VAL A 165 -2.69 7.25 5.06
C VAL A 165 -1.24 7.72 5.01
N ASN A 166 -0.95 8.60 4.04
CA ASN A 166 0.36 9.23 3.89
C ASN A 166 0.31 10.67 4.42
N PRO A 167 1.06 11.02 5.49
CA PRO A 167 1.02 12.35 6.07
C PRO A 167 1.46 13.47 5.11
N ASN A 168 2.34 13.14 4.16
CA ASN A 168 2.88 14.15 3.24
C ASN A 168 2.04 14.38 1.98
N ASN A 169 1.13 13.48 1.64
CA ASN A 169 0.36 13.56 0.39
C ASN A 169 -0.99 12.84 0.48
N SER A 170 -1.80 13.18 1.46
CA SER A 170 -3.17 12.70 1.55
C SER A 170 -4.18 13.83 1.51
N ILE A 171 -5.41 13.53 1.11
CA ILE A 171 -6.51 14.48 1.22
C ILE A 171 -6.76 14.86 2.68
N PHE A 172 -6.53 13.93 3.61
CA PHE A 172 -6.71 14.14 5.04
C PHE A 172 -5.71 15.18 5.59
N SER A 173 -4.45 15.12 5.13
CA SER A 173 -3.43 16.12 5.48
C SER A 173 -3.80 17.52 4.98
N LYS A 174 -4.32 17.61 3.74
CA LYS A 174 -4.81 18.87 3.18
C LYS A 174 -6.00 19.42 3.98
N TRP A 175 -6.90 18.56 4.44
CA TRP A 175 -8.03 18.99 5.28
C TRP A 175 -7.56 19.53 6.63
N ILE A 176 -6.59 18.89 7.27
CA ILE A 176 -6.01 19.39 8.54
C ILE A 176 -5.45 20.80 8.35
N ILE A 177 -4.66 21.01 7.29
CA ILE A 177 -4.08 22.34 7.00
C ILE A 177 -5.18 23.37 6.75
N ASN A 178 -6.17 23.06 5.90
CA ASN A 178 -7.25 23.98 5.58
C ASN A 178 -8.12 24.31 6.81
N LEU A 179 -8.45 23.33 7.63
CA LEU A 179 -9.24 23.52 8.85
C LEU A 179 -8.48 24.38 9.87
N LYS A 180 -7.19 24.12 10.09
CA LYS A 180 -6.33 24.94 10.98
C LYS A 180 -6.20 26.39 10.47
N SER A 181 -6.31 26.63 9.16
CA SER A 181 -6.32 28.00 8.57
C SER A 181 -7.69 28.68 8.58
N GLY A 182 -8.72 28.04 9.17
CA GLY A 182 -10.09 28.57 9.20
C GLY A 182 -10.88 28.37 7.92
N SER A 183 -10.35 27.61 6.95
CA SER A 183 -11.01 27.36 5.66
C SER A 183 -12.00 26.20 5.77
N LYS A 184 -13.15 26.33 5.08
CA LYS A 184 -14.10 25.22 4.94
C LYS A 184 -13.55 24.17 3.99
N ILE A 185 -13.89 22.91 4.26
CA ILE A 185 -13.53 21.77 3.42
C ILE A 185 -14.78 21.08 2.86
N PHE A 186 -14.60 20.39 1.73
CA PHE A 186 -15.63 19.59 1.07
C PHE A 186 -15.27 18.11 1.16
N ALA A 187 -16.25 17.28 1.50
CA ALA A 187 -16.02 15.84 1.65
C ALA A 187 -17.22 15.04 1.11
N PHE A 188 -16.92 13.95 0.40
CA PHE A 188 -17.94 13.06 -0.15
C PHE A 188 -18.68 12.32 0.96
N ASP A 189 -20.01 12.40 0.97
CA ASP A 189 -20.87 11.67 1.91
C ASP A 189 -21.38 10.34 1.34
N ASN A 190 -21.07 10.04 0.07
CA ASN A 190 -21.46 8.83 -0.65
C ASN A 190 -20.26 8.04 -1.23
N VAL A 191 -19.03 8.36 -0.82
CA VAL A 191 -17.84 7.63 -1.21
C VAL A 191 -17.19 7.02 0.02
N LEU A 192 -17.03 5.71 0.02
CA LEU A 192 -16.40 4.97 1.11
C LEU A 192 -14.88 4.95 0.97
N VAL A 193 -14.21 4.96 2.11
CA VAL A 193 -12.78 4.79 2.23
C VAL A 193 -12.45 3.99 3.50
N ALA A 194 -11.48 3.10 3.39
CA ALA A 194 -11.03 2.23 4.47
C ALA A 194 -9.55 2.55 4.81
N PRO A 195 -9.28 3.60 5.61
CA PRO A 195 -7.91 4.01 5.89
C PRO A 195 -7.22 3.06 6.87
N ILE A 196 -5.95 2.76 6.58
CA ILE A 196 -5.03 2.06 7.48
C ILE A 196 -3.76 2.90 7.67
N SER A 197 -3.10 2.72 8.82
CA SER A 197 -1.82 3.35 9.08
C SER A 197 -0.68 2.61 8.36
N ILE A 198 0.42 3.30 8.15
CA ILE A 198 1.64 2.68 7.61
C ILE A 198 2.21 1.64 8.58
N ASP A 199 2.06 1.85 9.89
CA ASP A 199 2.57 0.94 10.92
C ASP A 199 1.77 -0.37 10.93
N TYR A 200 0.44 -0.31 10.78
CA TYR A 200 -0.37 -1.51 10.59
C TYR A 200 0.03 -2.27 9.32
N CYS A 201 0.18 -1.56 8.19
CA CYS A 201 0.61 -2.16 6.93
C CYS A 201 1.95 -2.89 7.09
N ASN A 202 2.94 -2.23 7.69
CA ASN A 202 4.27 -2.81 7.90
C ASN A 202 4.22 -4.02 8.84
N SER A 203 3.46 -3.95 9.93
CA SER A 203 3.29 -5.06 10.88
C SER A 203 2.59 -6.25 10.24
N PHE A 204 1.60 -6.00 9.38
CA PHE A 204 0.92 -7.04 8.61
C PHE A 204 1.88 -7.74 7.64
N ILE A 205 2.69 -6.97 6.90
CA ILE A 205 3.72 -7.52 6.00
C ILE A 205 4.74 -8.35 6.79
N GLU A 206 5.27 -7.83 7.90
CA GLU A 206 6.23 -8.55 8.75
C GLU A 206 5.66 -9.86 9.27
N GLY A 207 4.40 -9.86 9.74
CA GLY A 207 3.71 -11.09 10.18
C GLY A 207 3.63 -12.13 9.06
N LEU A 208 3.29 -11.71 7.83
CA LEU A 208 3.27 -12.61 6.67
C LEU A 208 4.66 -13.14 6.29
N LEU A 209 5.72 -12.34 6.42
CA LEU A 209 7.09 -12.82 6.18
C LEU A 209 7.49 -13.94 7.16
N LEU A 210 7.03 -13.83 8.41
CA LEU A 210 7.30 -14.83 9.46
C LEU A 210 6.41 -16.07 9.35
N SER A 211 5.34 -16.01 8.55
CA SER A 211 4.43 -17.12 8.32
C SER A 211 4.82 -17.95 7.08
N ASN A 212 4.45 -19.24 7.08
CA ASN A 212 4.59 -20.10 5.91
C ASN A 212 3.35 -20.07 4.99
N GLN A 213 2.40 -19.17 5.25
CA GLN A 213 1.17 -19.06 4.47
C GLN A 213 1.45 -18.51 3.08
N THR A 214 0.66 -18.93 2.10
CA THR A 214 0.67 -18.43 0.72
C THR A 214 -0.75 -18.15 0.26
N GLY A 215 -0.92 -17.37 -0.79
CA GLY A 215 -2.22 -17.01 -1.35
C GLY A 215 -2.52 -15.52 -1.26
N ILE A 216 -3.81 -15.17 -1.23
CA ILE A 216 -4.28 -13.79 -1.24
C ILE A 216 -4.71 -13.39 0.18
N PHE A 217 -4.21 -12.25 0.62
CA PHE A 217 -4.46 -11.68 1.95
C PHE A 217 -5.00 -10.27 1.81
N HIS A 218 -5.91 -9.89 2.72
CA HIS A 218 -6.47 -8.55 2.80
C HIS A 218 -5.93 -7.84 4.04
N ALA A 219 -5.33 -6.66 3.86
CA ALA A 219 -4.95 -5.77 4.94
C ALA A 219 -5.88 -4.55 4.94
N ALA A 220 -6.84 -4.54 5.85
CA ALA A 220 -7.93 -3.57 5.91
C ALA A 220 -8.33 -3.29 7.37
N PRO A 221 -8.96 -2.15 7.65
CA PRO A 221 -9.54 -1.87 8.97
C PRO A 221 -10.84 -2.66 9.17
N THR A 222 -11.42 -2.57 10.36
CA THR A 222 -12.67 -3.29 10.71
C THR A 222 -13.89 -2.86 9.89
N ARG A 223 -13.87 -1.68 9.28
CA ARG A 223 -14.96 -1.13 8.43
C ARG A 223 -14.46 0.01 7.55
N ALA A 224 -15.23 0.37 6.52
CA ALA A 224 -15.09 1.64 5.81
C ALA A 224 -15.87 2.77 6.51
N LEU A 225 -15.52 4.00 6.17
CA LEU A 225 -16.21 5.24 6.52
C LEU A 225 -16.40 6.07 5.26
N THR A 226 -17.34 7.00 5.27
CA THR A 226 -17.40 8.02 4.20
C THR A 226 -16.26 9.03 4.39
N TYR A 227 -15.85 9.68 3.32
CA TYR A 227 -14.91 10.81 3.44
C TYR A 227 -15.47 11.90 4.36
N TYR A 228 -16.81 12.11 4.35
CA TYR A 228 -17.50 13.06 5.22
C TYR A 228 -17.39 12.69 6.71
N ASP A 229 -17.55 11.40 7.05
CA ASP A 229 -17.37 10.93 8.44
C ASP A 229 -15.95 11.18 8.94
N ILE A 230 -14.95 10.93 8.08
CA ILE A 230 -13.53 11.18 8.42
C ILE A 230 -13.27 12.67 8.56
N ALA A 231 -13.79 13.51 7.66
CA ALA A 231 -13.64 14.96 7.73
C ALA A 231 -14.21 15.53 9.02
N ASN A 232 -15.41 15.10 9.42
CA ASN A 232 -16.01 15.47 10.69
C ASN A 232 -15.18 14.97 11.89
N TYR A 233 -14.68 13.75 11.82
CA TYR A 233 -13.82 13.20 12.88
C TYR A 233 -12.54 14.03 13.05
N ILE A 234 -11.86 14.40 11.96
CA ILE A 234 -10.68 15.28 11.99
C ILE A 234 -11.05 16.64 12.63
N THR A 235 -12.16 17.24 12.21
CA THR A 235 -12.62 18.55 12.68
C THR A 235 -12.87 18.53 14.20
N LEU A 236 -13.56 17.49 14.69
CA LEU A 236 -13.82 17.31 16.12
C LEU A 236 -12.53 17.11 16.92
N LYS A 237 -11.59 16.32 16.40
CA LYS A 237 -10.27 16.11 17.06
C LYS A 237 -9.42 17.38 17.13
N LEU A 238 -9.59 18.29 16.16
CA LEU A 238 -8.94 19.61 16.19
C LEU A 238 -9.65 20.63 17.08
N GLY A 239 -10.77 20.26 17.74
CA GLY A 239 -11.57 21.17 18.56
C GLY A 239 -12.32 22.24 17.77
N LEU A 240 -12.58 22.00 16.47
CA LEU A 240 -13.22 22.93 15.55
C LEU A 240 -14.71 22.60 15.32
N ASP A 241 -15.46 23.59 14.81
CA ASP A 241 -16.88 23.44 14.47
C ASP A 241 -17.05 22.56 13.21
N THR A 242 -17.84 21.49 13.32
CA THR A 242 -18.17 20.59 12.20
C THR A 242 -18.93 21.29 11.06
N ASN A 243 -19.51 22.47 11.27
CA ASN A 243 -20.05 23.32 10.21
C ASN A 243 -18.99 23.79 9.19
N MET A 244 -17.71 23.59 9.46
CA MET A 244 -16.63 23.81 8.50
C MET A 244 -16.53 22.70 7.43
N VAL A 245 -17.19 21.55 7.64
CA VAL A 245 -17.24 20.44 6.69
C VAL A 245 -18.53 20.50 5.88
N ARG A 246 -18.42 20.55 4.55
CA ARG A 246 -19.55 20.57 3.63
C ARG A 246 -19.65 19.24 2.90
N PRO A 247 -20.79 18.52 3.00
CA PRO A 247 -21.00 17.31 2.23
C PRO A 247 -21.14 17.61 0.74
N ILE A 248 -20.57 16.75 -0.10
CA ILE A 248 -20.75 16.74 -1.55
C ILE A 248 -20.99 15.31 -2.03
N LYS A 249 -21.65 15.16 -3.19
CA LYS A 249 -21.85 13.87 -3.85
C LYS A 249 -20.79 13.62 -4.91
N ASN A 250 -20.40 12.35 -5.07
CA ASN A 250 -19.52 11.94 -6.17
C ASN A 250 -20.22 12.22 -7.52
N GLY A 251 -19.47 12.80 -8.45
CA GLY A 251 -20.00 13.27 -9.75
C GLY A 251 -20.63 14.66 -9.72
N GLN A 252 -20.82 15.28 -8.55
CA GLN A 252 -21.37 16.62 -8.41
C GLN A 252 -20.29 17.68 -8.65
N ASN A 253 -20.60 18.71 -9.44
CA ASN A 253 -19.68 19.82 -9.74
C ASN A 253 -18.32 19.39 -10.34
N GLY A 254 -18.27 18.27 -11.06
CA GLY A 254 -17.03 17.75 -11.64
C GLY A 254 -16.06 17.15 -10.63
N ALA A 255 -16.46 16.97 -9.38
CA ALA A 255 -15.66 16.30 -8.36
C ALA A 255 -15.89 14.78 -8.42
N TYR A 256 -14.83 14.03 -8.60
CA TYR A 256 -14.87 12.57 -8.65
C TYR A 256 -13.88 11.95 -7.66
N ALA A 257 -14.28 10.87 -7.02
CA ALA A 257 -13.43 10.01 -6.23
C ALA A 257 -13.78 8.54 -6.51
N THR A 258 -12.77 7.69 -6.49
CA THR A 258 -12.98 6.24 -6.52
C THR A 258 -13.31 5.74 -5.13
N ASN A 259 -14.28 4.83 -5.02
CA ASN A 259 -14.52 4.09 -3.79
C ASN A 259 -13.25 3.31 -3.43
N GLY A 260 -12.65 3.68 -2.30
CA GLY A 260 -11.53 2.93 -1.73
C GLY A 260 -12.03 1.78 -0.84
N GLY A 261 -12.96 0.96 -1.36
CA GLY A 261 -13.79 0.01 -0.65
C GLY A 261 -13.14 -0.77 0.49
N HIS A 262 -13.94 -1.19 1.43
CA HIS A 262 -13.55 -2.11 2.51
C HIS A 262 -13.22 -3.50 1.93
N LEU A 263 -12.32 -4.21 2.59
CA LEU A 263 -12.00 -5.61 2.27
C LEU A 263 -12.39 -6.48 3.46
N GLY A 264 -13.20 -7.51 3.20
CA GLY A 264 -13.56 -8.52 4.18
C GLY A 264 -12.53 -9.64 4.28
N GLY A 265 -12.78 -10.61 5.18
CA GLY A 265 -11.97 -11.82 5.29
C GLY A 265 -10.50 -11.58 5.67
N VAL A 266 -10.23 -10.53 6.44
CA VAL A 266 -8.88 -10.32 7.01
C VAL A 266 -8.58 -11.46 7.97
N GLN A 267 -7.48 -12.17 7.73
CA GLN A 267 -7.05 -13.25 8.59
C GLN A 267 -6.54 -12.70 9.91
N ASN A 268 -7.09 -13.22 11.01
CA ASN A 268 -6.64 -12.94 12.36
C ASN A 268 -5.86 -14.14 12.88
N ASP A 269 -4.63 -14.31 12.41
CA ASP A 269 -3.70 -15.29 12.96
C ASP A 269 -2.88 -14.68 14.10
N ALA A 270 -2.34 -15.50 14.97
CA ALA A 270 -1.48 -15.07 16.08
C ALA A 270 -0.25 -14.25 15.65
N VAL A 271 0.11 -14.32 14.37
CA VAL A 271 1.26 -13.61 13.77
C VAL A 271 0.86 -12.29 13.11
N MET A 272 -0.44 -12.11 12.78
CA MET A 272 -0.95 -10.90 12.16
C MET A 272 -1.42 -9.90 13.21
N PRO A 273 -1.21 -8.58 12.98
CA PRO A 273 -1.79 -7.59 13.86
C PRO A 273 -3.32 -7.62 13.77
N PRO A 274 -4.05 -7.34 14.87
CA PRO A 274 -5.49 -7.23 14.85
C PRO A 274 -5.92 -6.13 13.87
N GLN A 275 -7.11 -6.30 13.26
CA GLN A 275 -7.66 -5.27 12.38
C GLN A 275 -7.83 -3.95 13.15
N PRO A 276 -7.30 -2.82 12.63
CA PRO A 276 -7.42 -1.54 13.30
C PRO A 276 -8.82 -0.94 13.10
N CYS A 277 -9.23 -0.07 14.00
CA CYS A 277 -10.31 0.86 13.73
C CYS A 277 -9.86 1.86 12.64
N PRO A 278 -10.70 2.20 11.64
CA PRO A 278 -10.31 3.13 10.57
C PRO A 278 -9.91 4.52 11.10
N LYS A 279 -10.38 4.90 12.29
CA LYS A 279 -10.02 6.15 12.93
C LYS A 279 -8.59 6.19 13.48
N GLU A 280 -8.01 5.04 13.82
CA GLU A 280 -6.62 4.95 14.31
C GLU A 280 -5.61 5.48 13.29
N ALA A 281 -5.84 5.25 12.01
CA ALA A 281 -4.98 5.80 10.95
C ALA A 281 -5.03 7.33 10.89
N ILE A 282 -6.17 7.91 11.27
CA ILE A 282 -6.35 9.37 11.35
C ILE A 282 -5.76 9.93 12.64
N ASP A 283 -5.92 9.22 13.77
CA ASP A 283 -5.29 9.61 15.04
C ASP A 283 -3.76 9.63 14.90
N ASN A 284 -3.17 8.62 14.26
CA ASN A 284 -1.72 8.59 13.98
C ASN A 284 -1.29 9.76 13.07
N LEU A 285 -2.12 10.14 12.09
CA LEU A 285 -1.85 11.29 11.26
C LEU A 285 -1.86 12.60 12.06
N LEU A 286 -2.85 12.79 12.92
CA LEU A 286 -2.99 13.99 13.75
C LEU A 286 -1.84 14.13 14.75
N TYR A 287 -1.45 13.03 15.41
CA TYR A 287 -0.32 12.99 16.33
C TYR A 287 0.99 13.44 15.67
N GLY A 288 1.28 12.93 14.47
CA GLY A 288 2.46 13.34 13.70
C GLY A 288 2.45 14.82 13.28
N TYR A 289 1.27 15.44 13.17
CA TYR A 289 1.13 16.88 12.89
C TYR A 289 1.42 17.75 14.12
N ASP A 290 1.12 17.28 15.33
CA ASP A 290 1.38 18.03 16.55
C ASP A 290 2.88 18.02 16.92
N GLU A 291 3.59 16.91 16.66
CA GLU A 291 5.03 16.82 16.91
C GLU A 291 5.89 17.62 15.90
N SER A 292 5.42 17.82 14.67
CA SER A 292 6.18 18.53 13.63
C SER A 292 6.10 20.07 13.75
N HIS A 293 5.31 20.58 14.68
CA HIS A 293 5.10 22.03 14.92
C HIS A 293 5.48 22.46 16.35
N LEU A 294 6.14 21.60 17.14
CA LEU A 294 6.87 21.93 18.36
C LEU A 294 8.37 22.01 18.09
#